data_3ac17f165959735cb6d1d7af067d66b0
#
_entry.id   3ac17f165959735cb6d1d7af067d66b0
#
_cell.length_a   1.000
_cell.length_b   1.000
_cell.length_c   1.000
_cell.angle_alpha   90.00
_cell.angle_beta   90.00
_cell.angle_gamma   90.00
#
_symmetry.space_group_name_H-M   'P 1'
#
loop_
_entity.id
_entity.type
_entity.pdbx_description
1 polymer ?
#
loop_
_entity_poly.entity_id
_entity_poly.type
_entity_poly.pdbx_seq_one_letter_code
_entity_poly.pdbx_strand_id
1 'polypeptide(L)'
;MRPNAGSFPYTDENGTVWLAFMDFGERSRDRVVVCVHGLTRNGRDFDRLAVAMAKDFRVIEVDVAGRGRSGWLADKSAYGFPIYLKHMAALLDYRGLEHVDWIGTSMGGIIGMLIAAQPESPIRRLVLNDVGPFIPKAALERIGERVGQDPRFRNHQEAAEYFREAYAEFGIPDEVAW
;
A
#
# COMPACT_ATOMS: atom_id res chain seq x y z
N MET A 1 13.68 9.99 -13.31
CA MET A 1 12.31 10.36 -13.75
C MET A 1 11.54 10.83 -12.53
N ARG A 2 10.83 11.96 -12.59
CA ARG A 2 10.00 12.41 -11.45
C ARG A 2 8.64 11.73 -11.55
N PRO A 3 8.13 11.13 -10.48
CA PRO A 3 6.80 10.53 -10.48
C PRO A 3 5.71 11.60 -10.54
N ASN A 4 4.55 11.22 -11.08
CA ASN A 4 3.36 12.07 -11.05
C ASN A 4 2.52 11.73 -9.82
N ALA A 5 2.38 12.67 -8.90
CA ALA A 5 1.45 12.56 -7.80
C ALA A 5 0.02 12.77 -8.30
N GLY A 6 -0.91 11.97 -7.82
CA GLY A 6 -2.33 12.10 -8.13
C GLY A 6 -3.21 11.71 -6.95
N SER A 7 -4.46 12.10 -7.05
CA SER A 7 -5.51 11.63 -6.15
C SER A 7 -6.84 11.61 -6.89
N PHE A 8 -7.78 10.83 -6.42
CA PHE A 8 -9.15 10.78 -6.94
C PHE A 8 -10.15 10.60 -5.80
N PRO A 9 -11.37 11.10 -5.95
CA PRO A 9 -12.41 10.91 -4.96
C PRO A 9 -13.08 9.54 -5.14
N TYR A 10 -13.27 8.83 -4.04
CA TYR A 10 -14.19 7.70 -3.94
C TYR A 10 -15.37 8.10 -3.06
N THR A 11 -16.59 7.87 -3.54
CA THR A 11 -17.82 8.23 -2.82
C THR A 11 -18.74 7.01 -2.68
N ASP A 12 -19.22 6.77 -1.48
CA ASP A 12 -20.24 5.78 -1.18
C ASP A 12 -21.24 6.31 -0.12
N GLU A 13 -22.05 5.46 0.47
CA GLU A 13 -23.01 5.81 1.52
C GLU A 13 -22.37 6.43 2.78
N ASN A 14 -21.07 6.20 3.00
CA ASN A 14 -20.31 6.71 4.15
C ASN A 14 -19.65 8.07 3.86
N GLY A 15 -19.81 8.60 2.65
CA GLY A 15 -19.25 9.89 2.24
C GLY A 15 -18.14 9.78 1.19
N THR A 16 -17.37 10.85 1.07
CA THR A 16 -16.28 10.94 0.10
C THR A 16 -14.92 10.86 0.78
N VAL A 17 -14.05 9.99 0.28
CA VAL A 17 -12.63 9.92 0.67
C VAL A 17 -11.75 10.16 -0.56
N TRP A 18 -10.69 10.96 -0.40
CA TRP A 18 -9.68 11.17 -1.45
C TRP A 18 -8.57 10.13 -1.30
N LEU A 19 -8.32 9.40 -2.38
CA LEU A 19 -7.29 8.35 -2.42
C LEU A 19 -6.11 8.83 -3.25
N ALA A 20 -4.93 8.79 -2.67
CA ALA A 20 -3.69 9.27 -3.25
C ALA A 20 -2.88 8.13 -3.87
N PHE A 21 -2.15 8.44 -4.93
CA PHE A 21 -1.21 7.53 -5.59
C PHE A 21 -0.02 8.29 -6.17
N MET A 22 1.05 7.54 -6.44
CA MET A 22 2.18 7.98 -7.24
C MET A 22 2.25 7.14 -8.51
N ASP A 23 2.52 7.76 -9.65
CA ASP A 23 2.55 7.13 -10.97
C ASP A 23 3.95 7.34 -11.59
N PHE A 24 4.70 6.26 -11.76
CA PHE A 24 6.06 6.22 -12.29
C PHE A 24 6.07 5.60 -13.68
N GLY A 25 7.00 6.03 -14.51
CA GLY A 25 7.15 5.54 -15.87
C GLY A 25 6.25 6.29 -16.87
N GLU A 26 6.23 5.78 -18.10
CA GLU A 26 5.44 6.37 -19.18
C GLU A 26 4.00 5.84 -19.12
N ARG A 27 3.03 6.75 -19.26
CA ARG A 27 1.59 6.40 -19.22
C ARG A 27 1.14 5.50 -20.37
N SER A 28 1.87 5.52 -21.47
CA SER A 28 1.61 4.72 -22.68
C SER A 28 2.04 3.26 -22.56
N ARG A 29 2.64 2.87 -21.45
CA ARG A 29 3.07 1.48 -21.26
C ARG A 29 1.90 0.57 -20.95
N ASP A 30 1.82 -0.53 -21.71
CA ASP A 30 0.78 -1.55 -21.55
C ASP A 30 0.97 -2.44 -20.29
N ARG A 31 2.21 -2.46 -19.77
CA ARG A 31 2.54 -3.24 -18.57
C ARG A 31 2.49 -2.34 -17.35
N VAL A 32 1.40 -2.49 -16.58
CA VAL A 32 1.17 -1.70 -15.37
C VAL A 32 1.34 -2.57 -14.13
N VAL A 33 2.09 -2.08 -13.16
CA VAL A 33 2.27 -2.69 -11.85
C VAL A 33 1.61 -1.80 -10.79
N VAL A 34 0.72 -2.37 -9.98
CA VAL A 34 0.15 -1.70 -8.81
C VAL A 34 0.86 -2.21 -7.56
N CYS A 35 1.41 -1.29 -6.77
CA CYS A 35 2.10 -1.59 -5.52
C CYS A 35 1.25 -1.14 -4.34
N VAL A 36 0.97 -2.06 -3.40
CA VAL A 36 0.13 -1.80 -2.22
C VAL A 36 0.84 -2.21 -0.94
N HIS A 37 0.94 -1.27 -0.03
CA HIS A 37 1.73 -1.33 1.20
C HIS A 37 1.07 -2.13 2.34
N GLY A 38 1.84 -2.39 3.39
CA GLY A 38 1.39 -3.03 4.63
C GLY A 38 0.53 -2.11 5.52
N LEU A 39 -0.02 -2.68 6.59
CA LEU A 39 -1.05 -2.08 7.45
C LEU A 39 -0.72 -0.67 7.95
N THR A 40 0.50 -0.47 8.46
CA THR A 40 0.95 0.78 9.11
C THR A 40 1.86 1.62 8.22
N ARG A 41 1.98 1.26 6.95
CA ARG A 41 2.91 1.87 6.00
C ARG A 41 2.18 2.78 4.99
N ASN A 42 2.86 3.18 3.94
CA ASN A 42 2.31 3.96 2.84
C ASN A 42 3.01 3.60 1.52
N GLY A 43 2.55 4.13 0.40
CA GLY A 43 3.04 3.79 -0.94
C GLY A 43 4.53 4.02 -1.14
N ARG A 44 5.13 4.95 -0.39
CA ARG A 44 6.55 5.28 -0.51
C ARG A 44 7.53 4.17 -0.13
N ASP A 45 7.06 3.10 0.48
CA ASP A 45 7.85 1.89 0.68
C ASP A 45 8.36 1.31 -0.64
N PHE A 46 7.67 1.61 -1.73
CA PHE A 46 8.01 1.12 -3.07
C PHE A 46 8.83 2.10 -3.92
N ASP A 47 9.11 3.33 -3.46
CA ASP A 47 9.80 4.38 -4.24
C ASP A 47 11.04 3.85 -5.00
N ARG A 48 11.89 3.08 -4.34
CA ARG A 48 13.12 2.53 -4.94
C ARG A 48 12.81 1.47 -6.00
N LEU A 49 11.86 0.58 -5.71
CA LEU A 49 11.40 -0.46 -6.62
C LEU A 49 10.75 0.17 -7.86
N ALA A 50 9.85 1.14 -7.65
CA ALA A 50 9.14 1.82 -8.72
C ALA A 50 10.10 2.57 -9.65
N VAL A 51 11.10 3.27 -9.12
CA VAL A 51 12.13 3.92 -9.92
C VAL A 51 12.92 2.91 -10.75
N ALA A 52 13.27 1.76 -10.18
CA ALA A 52 14.00 0.71 -10.89
C ALA A 52 13.16 0.08 -12.00
N MET A 53 11.87 -0.16 -11.73
CA MET A 53 10.93 -0.78 -12.68
C MET A 53 10.40 0.18 -13.75
N ALA A 54 10.44 1.48 -13.52
CA ALA A 54 9.89 2.50 -14.43
C ALA A 54 10.52 2.54 -15.83
N LYS A 55 11.64 1.84 -16.03
CA LYS A 55 12.27 1.65 -17.36
C LYS A 55 11.40 0.81 -18.29
N ASP A 56 10.73 -0.22 -17.73
CA ASP A 56 10.04 -1.27 -18.47
C ASP A 56 8.53 -1.33 -18.17
N PHE A 57 8.11 -0.74 -17.05
CA PHE A 57 6.74 -0.77 -16.55
C PHE A 57 6.25 0.64 -16.25
N ARG A 58 4.94 0.80 -16.23
CA ARG A 58 4.28 1.86 -15.51
C ARG A 58 3.96 1.34 -14.11
N VAL A 59 4.40 2.03 -13.05
CA VAL A 59 4.21 1.60 -11.67
C VAL A 59 3.33 2.59 -10.93
N ILE A 60 2.29 2.11 -10.28
CA ILE A 60 1.36 2.91 -9.50
C ILE A 60 1.47 2.46 -8.03
N GLU A 61 1.98 3.34 -7.19
CA GLU A 61 2.00 3.17 -5.74
C GLU A 61 0.76 3.82 -5.14
N VAL A 62 0.07 3.10 -4.28
CA VAL A 62 -1.19 3.55 -3.68
C VAL A 62 -1.02 3.78 -2.19
N ASP A 63 -1.54 4.89 -1.70
CA ASP A 63 -1.80 5.08 -0.29
C ASP A 63 -3.20 4.57 0.03
N VAL A 64 -3.32 3.49 0.80
CA VAL A 64 -4.62 2.96 1.25
C VAL A 64 -5.28 3.99 2.19
N ALA A 65 -6.61 4.12 2.15
CA ALA A 65 -7.35 5.06 2.98
C ALA A 65 -6.86 5.09 4.44
N GLY A 66 -6.69 6.28 5.00
CA GLY A 66 -6.15 6.51 6.35
C GLY A 66 -4.64 6.39 6.47
N ARG A 67 -3.89 6.24 5.36
CA ARG A 67 -2.41 6.16 5.34
C ARG A 67 -1.85 7.12 4.31
N GLY A 68 -0.60 7.51 4.53
CA GLY A 68 0.13 8.38 3.61
C GLY A 68 -0.60 9.69 3.35
N ARG A 69 -0.90 9.97 2.08
CA ARG A 69 -1.60 11.17 1.62
C ARG A 69 -3.07 10.94 1.33
N SER A 70 -3.57 9.71 1.48
CA SER A 70 -4.98 9.41 1.35
C SER A 70 -5.79 9.97 2.52
N GLY A 71 -7.03 10.31 2.25
CA GLY A 71 -7.97 10.78 3.26
C GLY A 71 -8.37 9.70 4.26
N TRP A 72 -8.97 10.14 5.36
CA TRP A 72 -9.49 9.27 6.41
C TRP A 72 -10.97 9.01 6.17
N LEU A 73 -11.40 7.78 6.48
CA LEU A 73 -12.83 7.44 6.48
C LEU A 73 -13.52 8.16 7.66
N ALA A 74 -14.72 8.68 7.41
CA ALA A 74 -15.54 9.32 8.42
C ALA A 74 -15.94 8.30 9.52
N ASP A 75 -16.39 7.12 9.09
CA ASP A 75 -16.65 5.99 9.98
C ASP A 75 -15.36 5.15 10.14
N LYS A 76 -14.80 5.17 11.33
CA LYS A 76 -13.60 4.38 11.66
C LYS A 76 -13.85 2.87 11.67
N SER A 77 -15.09 2.43 11.88
CA SER A 77 -15.46 1.01 11.86
C SER A 77 -15.46 0.41 10.44
N ALA A 78 -15.51 1.27 9.41
CA ALA A 78 -15.48 0.85 8.01
C ALA A 78 -14.08 0.40 7.52
N TYR A 79 -13.01 0.68 8.29
CA TYR A 79 -11.67 0.21 7.90
C TYR A 79 -11.59 -1.32 7.90
N GLY A 80 -11.45 -1.91 6.71
CA GLY A 80 -11.37 -3.34 6.52
C GLY A 80 -11.25 -3.72 5.05
N PHE A 81 -11.05 -5.00 4.77
CA PHE A 81 -10.89 -5.49 3.41
C PHE A 81 -12.04 -5.14 2.47
N PRO A 82 -13.33 -5.18 2.88
CA PRO A 82 -14.42 -4.83 1.97
C PRO A 82 -14.28 -3.43 1.37
N ILE A 83 -13.94 -2.42 2.17
CA ILE A 83 -13.75 -1.06 1.66
C ILE A 83 -12.46 -0.92 0.86
N TYR A 84 -11.38 -1.60 1.26
CA TYR A 84 -10.12 -1.55 0.52
C TYR A 84 -10.26 -2.15 -0.88
N LEU A 85 -11.04 -3.23 -1.05
CA LEU A 85 -11.32 -3.82 -2.35
C LEU A 85 -12.09 -2.84 -3.25
N LYS A 86 -13.12 -2.15 -2.72
CA LYS A 86 -13.86 -1.11 -3.45
C LYS A 86 -12.93 0.04 -3.88
N HIS A 87 -12.03 0.48 -3.00
CA HIS A 87 -11.07 1.54 -3.30
C HIS A 87 -10.08 1.13 -4.42
N MET A 88 -9.60 -0.12 -4.41
CA MET A 88 -8.71 -0.61 -5.45
C MET A 88 -9.43 -0.74 -6.79
N ALA A 89 -10.65 -1.26 -6.80
CA ALA A 89 -11.47 -1.30 -8.02
C ALA A 89 -11.66 0.11 -8.59
N ALA A 90 -12.05 1.07 -7.75
CA ALA A 90 -12.21 2.47 -8.15
C ALA A 90 -10.90 3.11 -8.67
N LEU A 91 -9.74 2.74 -8.12
CA LEU A 91 -8.44 3.18 -8.65
C LEU A 91 -8.22 2.65 -10.06
N LEU A 92 -8.47 1.35 -10.29
CA LEU A 92 -8.27 0.72 -11.60
C LEU A 92 -9.19 1.37 -12.63
N ASP A 93 -10.46 1.58 -12.31
CA ASP A 93 -11.43 2.28 -13.17
C ASP A 93 -10.98 3.72 -13.45
N TYR A 94 -10.61 4.48 -12.42
CA TYR A 94 -10.15 5.86 -12.57
C TYR A 94 -8.91 5.97 -13.47
N ARG A 95 -8.06 4.96 -13.48
CA ARG A 95 -6.85 4.91 -14.29
C ARG A 95 -7.04 4.22 -15.63
N GLY A 96 -8.24 3.67 -15.93
CA GLY A 96 -8.55 2.94 -17.15
C GLY A 96 -7.73 1.65 -17.29
N LEU A 97 -7.56 0.90 -16.20
CA LEU A 97 -6.70 -0.29 -16.13
C LEU A 97 -7.56 -1.56 -16.08
N GLU A 98 -7.67 -2.25 -17.20
CA GLU A 98 -8.37 -3.53 -17.26
C GLU A 98 -7.54 -4.68 -16.66
N HIS A 99 -6.22 -4.60 -16.82
CA HIS A 99 -5.30 -5.63 -16.33
C HIS A 99 -4.04 -5.02 -15.76
N VAL A 100 -3.58 -5.60 -14.64
CA VAL A 100 -2.37 -5.17 -13.92
C VAL A 100 -1.55 -6.35 -13.40
N ASP A 101 -0.27 -6.12 -13.21
CA ASP A 101 0.55 -6.92 -12.30
C ASP A 101 0.43 -6.27 -10.91
N TRP A 102 0.48 -7.07 -9.84
CA TRP A 102 0.29 -6.60 -8.47
C TRP A 102 1.46 -6.99 -7.58
N ILE A 103 1.96 -6.05 -6.80
CA ILE A 103 2.93 -6.30 -5.74
C ILE A 103 2.31 -5.83 -4.43
N GLY A 104 2.06 -6.75 -3.52
CA GLY A 104 1.44 -6.45 -2.23
C GLY A 104 2.30 -6.88 -1.05
N THR A 105 2.57 -5.95 -0.13
CA THR A 105 3.23 -6.26 1.12
C THR A 105 2.20 -6.46 2.23
N SER A 106 2.27 -7.60 2.93
CA SER A 106 1.41 -7.89 4.09
C SER A 106 -0.07 -7.63 3.78
N MET A 107 -0.72 -6.63 4.37
CA MET A 107 -2.10 -6.21 4.05
C MET A 107 -2.33 -6.01 2.55
N GLY A 108 -1.40 -5.38 1.85
CA GLY A 108 -1.48 -5.17 0.39
C GLY A 108 -1.44 -6.48 -0.40
N GLY A 109 -0.74 -7.48 0.11
CA GLY A 109 -0.74 -8.85 -0.44
C GLY A 109 -2.08 -9.56 -0.22
N ILE A 110 -2.70 -9.39 0.96
CA ILE A 110 -4.04 -9.95 1.24
C ILE A 110 -5.08 -9.30 0.32
N ILE A 111 -5.05 -7.99 0.14
CA ILE A 111 -5.91 -7.28 -0.82
C ILE A 111 -5.72 -7.87 -2.22
N GLY A 112 -4.48 -8.07 -2.66
CA GLY A 112 -4.17 -8.68 -3.95
C GLY A 112 -4.72 -10.11 -4.08
N MET A 113 -4.58 -10.95 -3.06
CA MET A 113 -5.15 -12.31 -3.06
C MET A 113 -6.68 -12.28 -3.18
N LEU A 114 -7.35 -11.40 -2.44
CA LEU A 114 -8.81 -11.27 -2.48
C LEU A 114 -9.31 -10.77 -3.85
N ILE A 115 -8.58 -9.87 -4.52
CA ILE A 115 -8.89 -9.43 -5.88
C ILE A 115 -8.61 -10.57 -6.87
N ALA A 116 -7.46 -11.25 -6.75
CA ALA A 116 -7.08 -12.34 -7.65
C ALA A 116 -8.05 -13.54 -7.59
N ALA A 117 -8.73 -13.73 -6.46
CA ALA A 117 -9.73 -14.78 -6.27
C ALA A 117 -11.10 -14.48 -6.93
N GLN A 118 -11.31 -13.28 -7.45
CA GLN A 118 -12.56 -12.93 -8.12
C GLN A 118 -12.62 -13.52 -9.54
N PRO A 119 -13.79 -13.93 -10.05
CA PRO A 119 -13.94 -14.57 -11.36
C PRO A 119 -13.34 -13.78 -12.52
N GLU A 120 -13.48 -12.46 -12.50
CA GLU A 120 -12.98 -11.54 -13.55
C GLU A 120 -11.85 -10.66 -13.01
N SER A 121 -10.88 -11.31 -12.35
CA SER A 121 -9.78 -10.58 -11.74
C SER A 121 -8.96 -9.79 -12.76
N PRO A 122 -8.68 -8.51 -12.49
CA PRO A 122 -7.77 -7.71 -13.29
C PRO A 122 -6.29 -8.09 -13.08
N ILE A 123 -5.97 -8.92 -12.08
CA ILE A 123 -4.59 -9.26 -11.73
C ILE A 123 -4.09 -10.39 -12.63
N ARG A 124 -3.06 -10.09 -13.44
CA ARG A 124 -2.36 -11.10 -14.28
C ARG A 124 -1.27 -11.84 -13.52
N ARG A 125 -0.53 -11.12 -12.67
CA ARG A 125 0.55 -11.65 -11.85
C ARG A 125 0.46 -11.03 -10.47
N LEU A 126 0.64 -11.86 -9.44
CA LEU A 126 0.60 -11.44 -8.04
C LEU A 126 1.93 -11.77 -7.38
N VAL A 127 2.60 -10.75 -6.86
CA VAL A 127 3.76 -10.90 -6.00
C VAL A 127 3.33 -10.62 -4.56
N LEU A 128 3.54 -11.60 -3.71
CA LEU A 128 3.27 -11.51 -2.26
C LEU A 128 4.60 -11.28 -1.54
N ASN A 129 4.69 -10.17 -0.84
CA ASN A 129 5.82 -9.86 0.01
C ASN A 129 5.39 -9.88 1.47
N ASP A 130 6.12 -10.64 2.29
CA ASP A 130 5.90 -10.75 3.74
C ASP A 130 4.46 -11.17 4.14
N VAL A 131 3.85 -12.05 3.34
CA VAL A 131 2.54 -12.63 3.63
C VAL A 131 2.31 -13.90 2.80
N GLY A 132 1.58 -14.84 3.36
CA GLY A 132 1.08 -16.04 2.69
C GLY A 132 -0.43 -16.21 2.89
N PRO A 133 -1.01 -17.31 2.38
CA PRO A 133 -2.44 -17.59 2.50
C PRO A 133 -2.86 -18.00 3.92
N PHE A 134 -1.90 -18.24 4.79
CA PHE A 134 -2.10 -18.53 6.20
C PHE A 134 -1.28 -17.56 7.05
N ILE A 135 -1.93 -16.91 8.02
CA ILE A 135 -1.31 -15.99 8.97
C ILE A 135 -1.51 -16.57 10.37
N PRO A 136 -0.45 -16.96 11.09
CA PRO A 136 -0.56 -17.45 12.45
C PRO A 136 -1.19 -16.40 13.39
N LYS A 137 -2.09 -16.85 14.29
CA LYS A 137 -2.71 -15.96 15.27
C LYS A 137 -1.68 -15.21 16.13
N ALA A 138 -0.62 -15.90 16.54
CA ALA A 138 0.47 -15.29 17.31
C ALA A 138 1.16 -14.12 16.56
N ALA A 139 1.27 -14.18 15.23
CA ALA A 139 1.82 -13.08 14.45
C ALA A 139 0.87 -11.87 14.47
N LEU A 140 -0.44 -12.10 14.37
CA LEU A 140 -1.44 -11.02 14.46
C LEU A 140 -1.48 -10.39 15.84
N GLU A 141 -1.40 -11.19 16.91
CA GLU A 141 -1.34 -10.71 18.29
C GLU A 141 -0.11 -9.81 18.51
N ARG A 142 1.06 -10.22 18.03
CA ARG A 142 2.30 -9.44 18.12
C ARG A 142 2.21 -8.12 17.34
N ILE A 143 1.59 -8.12 16.15
CA ILE A 143 1.33 -6.89 15.39
C ILE A 143 0.37 -5.99 16.20
N GLY A 144 -0.67 -6.57 16.82
CA GLY A 144 -1.66 -5.86 17.61
C GLY A 144 -1.09 -5.14 18.84
N GLU A 145 0.00 -5.62 19.41
CA GLU A 145 0.69 -4.97 20.53
C GLU A 145 1.24 -3.58 20.18
N ARG A 146 1.58 -3.37 18.91
CA ARG A 146 2.18 -2.10 18.41
C ARG A 146 1.21 -1.23 17.60
N VAL A 147 0.23 -1.85 16.94
CA VAL A 147 -0.76 -1.12 16.13
C VAL A 147 -1.69 -0.30 17.03
N GLY A 148 -1.86 0.98 16.67
CA GLY A 148 -2.69 1.91 17.43
C GLY A 148 -1.92 2.71 18.48
N GLN A 149 -0.62 2.45 18.69
CA GLN A 149 0.24 3.36 19.42
C GLN A 149 0.47 4.63 18.58
N ASP A 150 0.38 5.79 19.22
CA ASP A 150 0.63 7.09 18.59
C ASP A 150 1.78 7.82 19.31
N PRO A 151 3.03 7.31 19.17
CA PRO A 151 4.18 7.91 19.83
C PRO A 151 4.44 9.31 19.27
N ARG A 152 4.75 10.26 20.16
CA ARG A 152 5.10 11.63 19.80
C ARG A 152 6.57 11.85 20.03
N PHE A 153 7.25 12.44 19.05
CA PHE A 153 8.68 12.67 19.09
C PHE A 153 8.97 14.17 19.07
N ARG A 154 9.96 14.59 19.84
CA ARG A 154 10.39 16.00 19.92
C ARG A 154 11.23 16.41 18.70
N ASN A 155 11.89 15.44 18.07
CA ASN A 155 12.77 15.65 16.92
C ASN A 155 12.94 14.36 16.12
N HIS A 156 13.57 14.46 14.95
CA HIS A 156 13.83 13.33 14.06
C HIS A 156 14.74 12.25 14.66
N GLN A 157 15.70 12.64 15.50
CA GLN A 157 16.62 11.68 16.12
C GLN A 157 15.87 10.73 17.06
N GLU A 158 15.01 11.27 17.92
CA GLU A 158 14.16 10.47 18.84
C GLU A 158 13.24 9.52 18.05
N ALA A 159 12.67 9.97 16.95
CA ALA A 159 11.87 9.13 16.06
C ALA A 159 12.73 8.01 15.42
N ALA A 160 13.93 8.34 14.94
CA ALA A 160 14.83 7.36 14.33
C ALA A 160 15.28 6.29 15.34
N GLU A 161 15.61 6.67 16.57
CA GLU A 161 15.98 5.75 17.65
C GLU A 161 14.82 4.81 17.97
N TYR A 162 13.61 5.33 18.13
CA TYR A 162 12.41 4.51 18.36
C TYR A 162 12.18 3.50 17.23
N PHE A 163 12.28 3.93 15.97
CA PHE A 163 12.05 3.02 14.84
C PHE A 163 13.19 2.02 14.67
N ARG A 164 14.44 2.36 14.97
CA ARG A 164 15.54 1.40 14.98
C ARG A 164 15.28 0.27 15.97
N GLU A 165 14.83 0.61 17.18
CA GLU A 165 14.46 -0.37 18.19
C GLU A 165 13.24 -1.18 17.76
N ALA A 166 12.19 -0.52 17.27
CA ALA A 166 10.96 -1.17 16.83
C ALA A 166 11.15 -2.15 15.66
N TYR A 167 12.14 -1.89 14.81
CA TYR A 167 12.44 -2.70 13.62
C TYR A 167 13.76 -3.49 13.71
N ALA A 168 14.38 -3.56 14.90
CA ALA A 168 15.65 -4.25 15.09
C ALA A 168 15.61 -5.72 14.61
N GLU A 169 14.50 -6.40 14.83
CA GLU A 169 14.30 -7.80 14.44
C GLU A 169 14.28 -8.05 12.92
N PHE A 170 14.05 -7.01 12.10
CA PHE A 170 14.09 -7.12 10.65
C PHE A 170 15.51 -7.14 10.08
N GLY A 171 16.54 -6.92 10.91
CA GLY A 171 17.93 -6.95 10.48
C GLY A 171 18.27 -5.93 9.38
N ILE A 172 17.60 -4.78 9.39
CA ILE A 172 17.80 -3.73 8.37
C ILE A 172 19.14 -3.06 8.62
N PRO A 173 20.08 -3.08 7.65
CA PRO A 173 21.38 -2.41 7.81
C PRO A 173 21.20 -0.89 7.97
N ASP A 174 21.90 -0.28 8.90
CA ASP A 174 21.86 1.17 9.18
C ASP A 174 22.10 2.04 7.96
N GLU A 175 22.98 1.59 7.06
CA GLU A 175 23.38 2.32 5.85
C GLU A 175 22.26 2.45 4.79
N VAL A 176 21.19 1.64 4.90
CA VAL A 176 20.15 1.53 3.86
C VAL A 176 18.80 2.09 4.31
N ALA A 177 18.56 2.16 5.59
CA ALA A 177 17.20 2.29 6.12
C ALA A 177 16.87 3.64 6.78
N TRP A 178 17.86 4.40 7.19
CA TRP A 178 17.64 5.55 8.10
C TRP A 178 18.10 6.88 7.54
#